data_92ae96e188184bf6a9a80d3276dc0567
#
_entry.id   92ae96e188184bf6a9a80d3276dc0567
#
_cell.length_a   1.000
_cell.length_b   1.000
_cell.length_c   1.000
_cell.angle_alpha   90.00
_cell.angle_beta   90.00
_cell.angle_gamma   90.00
#
_symmetry.space_group_name_H-M   'P 1'
#
loop_
_entity.id
_entity.type
_entity.pdbx_description
1 polymer ?
#
loop_
_entity_poly.entity_id
_entity_poly.type
_entity_poly.pdbx_seq_one_letter_code
_entity_poly.pdbx_strand_id
1 'polypeptide(L)'
;MGVGILSGLRIVEISAFVAAPLGGATLAGMGADVIRVDPPGGGVDIGRWPLHRGRSLYWAGLNVGKRSVTIDMRQPSGQEKVAKLIAAPGDGGGIFLTNLPVSGWSSYEELKQLRGDLIMVVITGNRDGSAAVDYTVNAALGFPYVTGPEDIEGAVDHVLPAWDAMTGFLAATAILAAERHRRLTGEGQLVELSLADVGLAVTGHLGFIGEAVLEDEPRGRFGNHVFGTFGRDFITRDGRRVIILALTPRQWRSLVEATGLSGEFRNLEARLGLYFNNEGDRWRGRQDICELLEAWVSVRTVGSLSAAFDAAGVLWGPYQTFKELAADPRTSANPLVAAVEHPDLGTYPTAGSPLRFGATEPVPPRRAPKLGEHTDEVLREFDL
;
A
#
# COMPACT_ATOMS: atom_id res chain seq x y z
N MET A 1 1.27 -24.01 -14.72
CA MET A 1 1.18 -22.70 -14.06
C MET A 1 -0.30 -22.40 -13.89
N GLY A 2 -0.76 -22.01 -12.69
CA GLY A 2 -2.16 -21.60 -12.51
C GLY A 2 -2.46 -20.37 -13.38
N VAL A 3 -3.60 -20.41 -14.07
CA VAL A 3 -4.05 -19.30 -14.90
C VAL A 3 -4.65 -18.25 -13.96
N GLY A 4 -3.92 -17.17 -13.66
CA GLY A 4 -4.44 -16.05 -12.88
C GLY A 4 -5.50 -15.26 -13.65
N ILE A 5 -6.28 -14.41 -12.96
CA ILE A 5 -7.37 -13.61 -13.55
C ILE A 5 -6.90 -12.69 -14.67
N LEU A 6 -5.63 -12.26 -14.64
CA LEU A 6 -5.01 -11.40 -15.65
C LEU A 6 -4.10 -12.14 -16.64
N SER A 7 -4.22 -13.47 -16.74
CA SER A 7 -3.46 -14.23 -17.73
C SER A 7 -3.70 -13.72 -19.15
N GLY A 8 -2.62 -13.57 -19.91
CA GLY A 8 -2.63 -13.00 -21.24
C GLY A 8 -2.42 -11.48 -21.30
N LEU A 9 -2.51 -10.78 -20.15
CA LEU A 9 -2.14 -9.37 -20.08
C LEU A 9 -0.62 -9.24 -19.95
N ARG A 10 0.00 -8.44 -20.82
CA ARG A 10 1.45 -8.17 -20.80
C ARG A 10 1.72 -6.69 -20.66
N ILE A 11 2.51 -6.36 -19.62
CA ILE A 11 2.91 -5.00 -19.28
C ILE A 11 4.41 -4.88 -19.39
N VAL A 12 4.92 -3.89 -20.11
CA VAL A 12 6.32 -3.48 -20.05
C VAL A 12 6.45 -2.37 -19.01
N GLU A 13 7.37 -2.55 -18.08
CA GLU A 13 7.59 -1.63 -16.97
C GLU A 13 9.02 -1.09 -17.00
N ILE A 14 9.16 0.25 -17.03
CA ILE A 14 10.43 0.94 -16.80
C ILE A 14 10.23 1.84 -15.60
N SER A 15 10.81 1.47 -14.47
CA SER A 15 10.40 2.09 -13.20
C SER A 15 11.51 2.16 -12.18
N ALA A 16 11.28 2.96 -11.13
CA ALA A 16 12.12 3.02 -9.95
C ALA A 16 11.28 3.17 -8.68
N PHE A 17 11.88 2.87 -7.54
CA PHE A 17 11.33 3.04 -6.19
C PHE A 17 10.05 2.23 -5.93
N VAL A 18 8.89 2.88 -5.64
CA VAL A 18 7.69 2.19 -5.12
C VAL A 18 6.52 2.21 -6.07
N ALA A 19 6.03 3.37 -6.48
CA ALA A 19 4.71 3.51 -7.08
C ALA A 19 4.50 2.61 -8.32
N ALA A 20 5.28 2.78 -9.37
CA ALA A 20 5.17 1.94 -10.56
C ALA A 20 5.57 0.48 -10.30
N PRO A 21 6.70 0.19 -9.58
CA PRO A 21 7.02 -1.19 -9.24
C PRO A 21 5.93 -1.93 -8.47
N LEU A 22 5.26 -1.29 -7.51
CA LEU A 22 4.15 -1.88 -6.76
C LEU A 22 2.92 -2.10 -7.65
N GLY A 23 2.64 -1.17 -8.57
CA GLY A 23 1.59 -1.33 -9.57
C GLY A 23 1.81 -2.58 -10.43
N GLY A 24 3.03 -2.73 -10.96
CA GLY A 24 3.43 -3.92 -11.72
C GLY A 24 3.40 -5.21 -10.90
N ALA A 25 3.91 -5.20 -9.67
CA ALA A 25 3.86 -6.36 -8.78
C ALA A 25 2.42 -6.76 -8.43
N THR A 26 1.52 -5.78 -8.26
CA THR A 26 0.08 -6.02 -8.04
C THR A 26 -0.54 -6.76 -9.22
N LEU A 27 -0.26 -6.33 -10.45
CA LEU A 27 -0.75 -6.98 -11.67
C LEU A 27 -0.12 -8.37 -11.86
N ALA A 28 1.19 -8.52 -11.61
CA ALA A 28 1.88 -9.81 -11.65
C ALA A 28 1.31 -10.81 -10.62
N GLY A 29 0.95 -10.33 -9.42
CA GLY A 29 0.29 -11.13 -8.38
C GLY A 29 -1.12 -11.62 -8.78
N MET A 30 -1.74 -11.01 -9.77
CA MET A 30 -3.00 -11.44 -10.38
C MET A 30 -2.81 -12.27 -11.67
N GLY A 31 -1.57 -12.53 -12.08
CA GLY A 31 -1.24 -13.40 -13.21
C GLY A 31 -0.87 -12.68 -14.52
N ALA A 32 -0.77 -11.36 -14.51
CA ALA A 32 -0.24 -10.63 -15.67
C ALA A 32 1.25 -10.94 -15.89
N ASP A 33 1.70 -10.91 -17.13
CA ASP A 33 3.10 -10.97 -17.50
C ASP A 33 3.69 -9.56 -17.45
N VAL A 34 4.43 -9.26 -16.39
CA VAL A 34 5.08 -7.96 -16.21
C VAL A 34 6.56 -8.08 -16.50
N ILE A 35 7.01 -7.42 -17.56
CA ILE A 35 8.41 -7.39 -18.01
C ILE A 35 9.02 -6.07 -17.55
N ARG A 36 9.84 -6.14 -16.50
CA ARG A 36 10.60 -5.00 -16.03
C ARG A 36 11.89 -4.86 -16.83
N VAL A 37 12.12 -3.69 -17.41
CA VAL A 37 13.33 -3.36 -18.14
C VAL A 37 14.19 -2.38 -17.33
N ASP A 38 15.41 -2.78 -17.03
CA ASP A 38 16.42 -1.99 -16.33
C ASP A 38 17.65 -1.77 -17.23
N PRO A 39 18.47 -0.73 -17.00
CA PRO A 39 19.77 -0.61 -17.64
C PRO A 39 20.73 -1.72 -17.15
N PRO A 40 21.80 -2.03 -17.89
CA PRO A 40 22.88 -2.89 -17.40
C PRO A 40 23.43 -2.37 -16.05
N GLY A 41 23.49 -3.25 -15.05
CA GLY A 41 23.84 -2.88 -13.68
C GLY A 41 22.65 -2.51 -12.78
N GLY A 42 21.46 -2.40 -13.34
CA GLY A 42 20.23 -2.08 -12.62
C GLY A 42 19.89 -0.60 -12.55
N GLY A 43 18.68 -0.29 -12.17
CA GLY A 43 18.19 1.06 -11.92
C GLY A 43 18.72 1.64 -10.60
N VAL A 44 18.33 2.89 -10.30
CA VAL A 44 18.76 3.64 -9.09
C VAL A 44 18.33 2.98 -7.77
N ASP A 45 17.35 2.10 -7.80
CA ASP A 45 16.77 1.42 -6.65
C ASP A 45 17.33 0.00 -6.41
N ILE A 46 18.21 -0.51 -7.31
CA ILE A 46 18.74 -1.89 -7.21
C ILE A 46 19.51 -2.15 -5.91
N GLY A 47 20.15 -1.13 -5.36
CA GLY A 47 20.91 -1.17 -4.10
C GLY A 47 20.20 -0.51 -2.90
N ARG A 48 18.90 -0.23 -2.99
CA ARG A 48 18.18 0.49 -1.93
C ARG A 48 17.97 -0.37 -0.67
N TRP A 49 18.13 0.25 0.48
CA TRP A 49 17.92 -0.37 1.79
C TRP A 49 16.44 -0.72 2.04
N PRO A 50 16.16 -1.80 2.83
CA PRO A 50 17.12 -2.61 3.57
C PRO A 50 17.86 -3.63 2.69
N LEU A 51 19.10 -3.94 3.11
CA LEU A 51 19.96 -4.90 2.42
C LEU A 51 20.15 -6.18 3.26
N HIS A 52 20.20 -7.32 2.59
CA HIS A 52 20.69 -8.58 3.15
C HIS A 52 21.76 -9.16 2.22
N ARG A 53 22.96 -9.45 2.75
CA ARG A 53 24.12 -9.96 1.98
C ARG A 53 24.41 -9.14 0.72
N GLY A 54 24.28 -7.79 0.83
CA GLY A 54 24.51 -6.86 -0.28
C GLY A 54 23.38 -6.80 -1.31
N ARG A 55 22.26 -7.50 -1.13
CA ARG A 55 21.08 -7.48 -2.02
C ARG A 55 19.94 -6.72 -1.39
N SER A 56 19.22 -5.96 -2.17
CA SER A 56 18.07 -5.16 -1.73
C SER A 56 16.84 -6.03 -1.51
N LEU A 57 16.39 -6.11 -0.24
CA LEU A 57 15.08 -6.68 0.11
C LEU A 57 13.93 -5.78 -0.39
N TYR A 58 14.19 -4.48 -0.47
CA TYR A 58 13.25 -3.49 -0.99
C TYR A 58 12.95 -3.74 -2.48
N TRP A 59 13.99 -3.82 -3.30
CA TRP A 59 13.84 -4.12 -4.73
C TRP A 59 13.19 -5.48 -4.95
N ALA A 60 13.63 -6.51 -4.21
CA ALA A 60 13.06 -7.85 -4.31
C ALA A 60 11.56 -7.84 -3.97
N GLY A 61 11.13 -7.18 -2.88
CA GLY A 61 9.74 -7.11 -2.47
C GLY A 61 8.83 -6.47 -3.53
N LEU A 62 9.31 -5.44 -4.22
CA LEU A 62 8.56 -4.69 -5.24
C LEU A 62 8.60 -5.32 -6.65
N ASN A 63 9.38 -6.39 -6.84
CA ASN A 63 9.53 -7.05 -8.14
C ASN A 63 9.18 -8.54 -8.12
N VAL A 64 8.46 -9.00 -7.11
CA VAL A 64 7.96 -10.38 -7.03
C VAL A 64 7.09 -10.72 -8.25
N GLY A 65 7.34 -11.90 -8.82
CA GLY A 65 6.55 -12.44 -9.92
C GLY A 65 6.77 -11.81 -11.29
N LYS A 66 7.64 -10.80 -11.42
CA LYS A 66 7.97 -10.17 -12.70
C LYS A 66 9.06 -10.94 -13.46
N ARG A 67 9.17 -10.68 -14.77
CA ARG A 67 10.37 -11.00 -15.57
C ARG A 67 11.30 -9.78 -15.60
N SER A 68 12.58 -9.98 -15.38
CA SER A 68 13.59 -8.90 -15.42
C SER A 68 14.45 -9.00 -16.66
N VAL A 69 14.58 -7.88 -17.36
CA VAL A 69 15.33 -7.73 -18.60
C VAL A 69 16.31 -6.57 -18.45
N THR A 70 17.53 -6.71 -18.93
CA THR A 70 18.51 -5.61 -18.99
C THR A 70 18.79 -5.20 -20.43
N ILE A 71 18.52 -3.93 -20.73
CA ILE A 71 18.80 -3.31 -22.05
C ILE A 71 19.40 -1.93 -21.83
N ASP A 72 20.48 -1.60 -22.55
CA ASP A 72 21.10 -0.27 -22.49
C ASP A 72 20.30 0.77 -23.30
N MET A 73 19.33 1.40 -22.67
CA MET A 73 18.47 2.43 -23.25
C MET A 73 19.19 3.77 -23.54
N ARG A 74 20.47 3.89 -23.21
CA ARG A 74 21.32 5.03 -23.65
C ARG A 74 21.75 4.88 -25.11
N GLN A 75 21.68 3.66 -25.65
CA GLN A 75 22.00 3.35 -27.03
C GLN A 75 20.73 3.34 -27.91
N PRO A 76 20.78 3.91 -29.13
CA PRO A 76 19.62 3.89 -30.03
C PRO A 76 19.06 2.48 -30.31
N SER A 77 19.95 1.48 -30.43
CA SER A 77 19.54 0.09 -30.63
C SER A 77 18.82 -0.49 -29.41
N GLY A 78 19.17 -0.07 -28.21
CA GLY A 78 18.47 -0.45 -26.97
C GLY A 78 17.08 0.21 -26.89
N GLN A 79 16.99 1.49 -27.24
CA GLN A 79 15.73 2.23 -27.32
C GLN A 79 14.76 1.56 -28.32
N GLU A 80 15.26 1.21 -29.50
CA GLU A 80 14.46 0.52 -30.52
C GLU A 80 13.93 -0.83 -30.03
N LYS A 81 14.79 -1.64 -29.35
CA LYS A 81 14.38 -2.93 -28.79
C LYS A 81 13.26 -2.77 -27.76
N VAL A 82 13.38 -1.79 -26.85
CA VAL A 82 12.36 -1.55 -25.83
C VAL A 82 11.07 -1.03 -26.45
N ALA A 83 11.14 -0.12 -27.41
CA ALA A 83 9.96 0.36 -28.15
C ALA A 83 9.22 -0.78 -28.87
N LYS A 84 9.95 -1.68 -29.54
CA LYS A 84 9.41 -2.89 -30.16
C LYS A 84 8.79 -3.85 -29.12
N LEU A 85 9.41 -4.02 -27.96
CA LEU A 85 8.86 -4.85 -26.88
C LEU A 85 7.53 -4.29 -26.35
N ILE A 86 7.45 -2.97 -26.15
CA ILE A 86 6.21 -2.29 -25.76
C ILE A 86 5.13 -2.49 -26.82
N ALA A 87 5.49 -2.29 -28.08
CA ALA A 87 4.56 -2.40 -29.22
C ALA A 87 4.29 -3.84 -29.66
N ALA A 88 4.97 -4.84 -29.10
CA ALA A 88 4.89 -6.22 -29.54
C ALA A 88 3.44 -6.74 -29.62
N PRO A 89 3.09 -7.54 -30.68
CA PRO A 89 1.73 -7.95 -30.97
C PRO A 89 1.10 -8.80 -29.86
N GLY A 90 -0.22 -8.97 -29.93
CA GLY A 90 -1.06 -9.72 -28.98
C GLY A 90 -2.08 -8.82 -28.30
N ASP A 91 -3.29 -9.34 -28.13
CA ASP A 91 -4.46 -8.58 -27.63
C ASP A 91 -4.25 -8.02 -26.21
N GLY A 92 -3.47 -8.72 -25.38
CA GLY A 92 -3.14 -8.28 -24.02
C GLY A 92 -1.84 -7.47 -23.91
N GLY A 93 -1.11 -7.22 -25.03
CA GLY A 93 0.13 -6.42 -25.05
C GLY A 93 -0.14 -4.93 -25.30
N GLY A 94 0.94 -4.18 -25.60
CA GLY A 94 0.83 -2.73 -25.81
C GLY A 94 0.44 -1.95 -24.56
N ILE A 95 0.97 -2.34 -23.41
CA ILE A 95 0.77 -1.64 -22.14
C ILE A 95 2.14 -1.27 -21.60
N PHE A 96 2.33 0.02 -21.36
CA PHE A 96 3.56 0.58 -20.81
C PHE A 96 3.29 1.31 -19.49
N LEU A 97 4.03 0.94 -18.44
CA LEU A 97 3.98 1.55 -17.11
C LEU A 97 5.33 2.16 -16.76
N THR A 98 5.34 3.43 -16.38
CA THR A 98 6.58 4.11 -15.97
C THR A 98 6.33 5.19 -14.92
N ASN A 99 7.33 5.42 -14.07
CA ASN A 99 7.46 6.61 -13.23
C ASN A 99 8.80 7.32 -13.47
N LEU A 100 9.44 7.06 -14.60
CA LEU A 100 10.62 7.77 -15.06
C LEU A 100 10.22 8.81 -16.11
N PRO A 101 11.05 9.86 -16.30
CA PRO A 101 10.79 10.87 -17.33
C PRO A 101 10.66 10.24 -18.71
N VAL A 102 9.63 10.63 -19.45
CA VAL A 102 9.38 10.17 -20.82
C VAL A 102 9.65 11.29 -21.81
N SER A 103 10.40 10.99 -22.86
CA SER A 103 10.68 11.92 -23.96
C SER A 103 11.26 11.20 -25.17
N GLY A 104 11.18 11.84 -26.34
CA GLY A 104 11.68 11.24 -27.57
C GLY A 104 11.08 9.87 -27.82
N TRP A 105 11.90 8.84 -28.00
CA TRP A 105 11.49 7.48 -28.34
C TRP A 105 10.48 6.85 -27.37
N SER A 106 10.45 7.30 -26.11
CA SER A 106 9.56 6.78 -25.06
C SER A 106 8.29 7.61 -24.86
N SER A 107 8.09 8.69 -25.62
CA SER A 107 6.86 9.48 -25.58
C SER A 107 5.65 8.68 -26.05
N TYR A 108 4.46 9.05 -25.59
CA TYR A 108 3.23 8.40 -26.00
C TYR A 108 3.02 8.51 -27.50
N GLU A 109 3.31 9.66 -28.10
CA GLU A 109 3.14 9.97 -29.51
C GLU A 109 4.00 9.04 -30.38
N GLU A 110 5.28 8.85 -30.01
CA GLU A 110 6.20 7.97 -30.75
C GLU A 110 5.82 6.50 -30.61
N LEU A 111 5.50 6.04 -29.40
CA LEU A 111 5.12 4.66 -29.17
C LEU A 111 3.76 4.33 -29.79
N LYS A 112 2.82 5.28 -29.83
CA LYS A 112 1.52 5.12 -30.48
C LYS A 112 1.63 4.94 -32.00
N GLN A 113 2.65 5.49 -32.65
CA GLN A 113 2.92 5.23 -34.07
C GLN A 113 3.28 3.76 -34.33
N LEU A 114 3.93 3.11 -33.37
CA LEU A 114 4.26 1.68 -33.47
C LEU A 114 3.09 0.78 -33.11
N ARG A 115 2.20 1.27 -32.23
CA ARG A 115 1.02 0.53 -31.78
C ARG A 115 -0.14 1.46 -31.50
N GLY A 116 -1.11 1.53 -32.41
CA GLY A 116 -2.23 2.48 -32.37
C GLY A 116 -3.16 2.35 -31.15
N ASP A 117 -3.29 1.14 -30.58
CA ASP A 117 -4.08 0.86 -29.37
C ASP A 117 -3.26 0.85 -28.08
N LEU A 118 -2.11 1.56 -28.07
CA LEU A 118 -1.21 1.66 -26.91
C LEU A 118 -1.93 2.21 -25.68
N ILE A 119 -1.75 1.53 -24.56
CA ILE A 119 -2.05 2.05 -23.22
C ILE A 119 -0.73 2.42 -22.57
N MET A 120 -0.60 3.67 -22.13
CA MET A 120 0.58 4.14 -21.40
C MET A 120 0.16 4.81 -20.10
N VAL A 121 0.71 4.34 -18.97
CA VAL A 121 0.49 4.94 -17.66
C VAL A 121 1.78 5.57 -17.19
N VAL A 122 1.76 6.88 -16.99
CA VAL A 122 2.89 7.68 -16.54
C VAL A 122 2.59 8.21 -15.13
N ILE A 123 3.47 7.89 -14.19
CA ILE A 123 3.38 8.41 -12.82
C ILE A 123 4.40 9.54 -12.67
N THR A 124 3.93 10.68 -12.17
CA THR A 124 4.76 11.87 -11.87
C THR A 124 4.72 12.24 -10.40
N GLY A 125 5.62 13.10 -9.95
CA GLY A 125 5.56 13.67 -8.60
C GLY A 125 4.38 14.64 -8.47
N ASN A 126 4.42 15.72 -9.23
CA ASN A 126 3.34 16.72 -9.33
C ASN A 126 2.63 16.63 -10.69
N ARG A 127 1.41 17.17 -10.78
CA ARG A 127 0.60 17.20 -12.00
C ARG A 127 1.28 17.89 -13.19
N ASP A 128 2.08 18.92 -12.93
CA ASP A 128 2.82 19.68 -13.94
C ASP A 128 4.14 18.98 -14.38
N GLY A 129 4.41 17.78 -13.85
CA GLY A 129 5.63 17.02 -14.10
C GLY A 129 6.84 17.47 -13.28
N SER A 130 6.70 18.49 -12.43
CA SER A 130 7.79 18.87 -11.52
C SER A 130 8.08 17.79 -10.48
N ALA A 131 9.30 17.79 -9.96
CA ALA A 131 9.79 16.75 -9.07
C ALA A 131 9.08 16.79 -7.71
N ALA A 132 8.51 15.67 -7.30
CA ALA A 132 8.10 15.38 -5.94
C ALA A 132 8.25 13.87 -5.69
N VAL A 133 8.40 13.52 -4.44
CA VAL A 133 8.44 12.13 -3.95
C VAL A 133 7.49 12.00 -2.78
N ASP A 134 7.17 10.77 -2.37
CA ASP A 134 6.24 10.46 -1.29
C ASP A 134 6.41 11.39 -0.07
N TYR A 135 7.64 11.51 0.45
CA TYR A 135 7.94 12.30 1.65
C TYR A 135 7.68 13.80 1.48
N THR A 136 7.95 14.37 0.30
CA THR A 136 7.66 15.79 0.03
C THR A 136 6.18 16.03 -0.19
N VAL A 137 5.46 15.09 -0.77
CA VAL A 137 4.00 15.11 -0.89
C VAL A 137 3.37 15.01 0.50
N ASN A 138 3.84 14.07 1.35
CA ASN A 138 3.35 13.92 2.73
C ASN A 138 3.47 15.24 3.52
N ALA A 139 4.62 15.90 3.43
CA ALA A 139 4.86 17.17 4.12
C ALA A 139 3.86 18.27 3.70
N ALA A 140 3.39 18.25 2.45
CA ALA A 140 2.47 19.26 1.91
C ALA A 140 0.99 19.01 2.22
N LEU A 141 0.61 17.82 2.72
CA LEU A 141 -0.80 17.40 2.87
C LEU A 141 -1.38 17.58 4.27
N GLY A 142 -0.65 18.17 5.21
CA GLY A 142 -1.12 18.46 6.56
C GLY A 142 -1.07 17.29 7.55
N PHE A 143 -0.98 16.03 7.11
CA PHE A 143 -0.94 14.86 7.99
C PHE A 143 0.18 14.91 9.03
N PRO A 144 1.41 15.41 8.75
CA PRO A 144 2.47 15.50 9.73
C PRO A 144 2.14 16.39 10.94
N TYR A 145 1.27 17.39 10.77
CA TYR A 145 0.86 18.27 11.86
C TYR A 145 -0.18 17.67 12.79
N VAL A 146 -0.88 16.63 12.36
CA VAL A 146 -1.89 15.92 13.17
C VAL A 146 -1.43 14.52 13.60
N THR A 147 -0.19 14.14 13.26
CA THR A 147 0.44 12.85 13.61
C THR A 147 1.34 13.00 14.83
N GLY A 148 1.33 12.01 15.72
CA GLY A 148 2.22 11.94 16.90
C GLY A 148 1.57 12.39 18.19
N PRO A 149 2.31 12.37 19.32
CA PRO A 149 1.85 12.78 20.64
C PRO A 149 1.37 14.23 20.70
N GLU A 150 0.43 14.52 21.61
CA GLU A 150 -0.19 15.86 21.76
C GLU A 150 0.80 16.95 22.15
N ASP A 151 1.84 16.59 22.90
CA ASP A 151 2.84 17.48 23.49
C ASP A 151 4.07 17.75 22.61
N ILE A 152 4.11 17.20 21.40
CA ILE A 152 5.21 17.44 20.46
C ILE A 152 4.96 18.72 19.65
N GLU A 153 5.96 19.60 19.59
CA GLU A 153 5.98 20.71 18.64
C GLU A 153 6.45 20.26 17.24
N GLY A 154 5.93 20.91 16.20
CA GLY A 154 6.32 20.68 14.81
C GLY A 154 5.63 19.48 14.15
N ALA A 155 6.16 19.07 13.00
CA ALA A 155 5.60 18.01 12.18
C ALA A 155 6.23 16.65 12.52
N VAL A 156 5.46 15.57 12.39
CA VAL A 156 5.93 14.18 12.54
C VAL A 156 5.54 13.37 11.32
N ASP A 157 6.54 12.90 10.56
CA ASP A 157 6.30 12.06 9.39
C ASP A 157 6.06 10.61 9.77
N HIS A 158 5.20 9.93 9.04
CA HIS A 158 5.10 8.48 9.11
C HIS A 158 6.17 7.81 8.22
N VAL A 159 6.55 6.58 8.56
CA VAL A 159 7.60 5.83 7.83
C VAL A 159 7.09 5.05 6.62
N LEU A 160 5.77 4.84 6.53
CA LEU A 160 5.15 4.17 5.40
C LEU A 160 5.13 5.11 4.19
N PRO A 161 5.66 4.73 3.00
CA PRO A 161 5.50 5.51 1.78
C PRO A 161 4.06 5.36 1.27
N ALA A 162 3.11 6.03 1.95
CA ALA A 162 1.68 5.82 1.77
C ALA A 162 1.19 6.31 0.42
N TRP A 163 1.70 7.44 -0.03
CA TRP A 163 1.32 8.05 -1.31
C TRP A 163 1.84 7.25 -2.49
N ASP A 164 3.07 6.79 -2.41
CA ASP A 164 3.64 5.83 -3.37
C ASP A 164 2.82 4.53 -3.44
N ALA A 165 2.47 3.96 -2.28
CA ALA A 165 1.70 2.72 -2.23
C ALA A 165 0.29 2.89 -2.82
N MET A 166 -0.42 3.96 -2.45
CA MET A 166 -1.74 4.28 -2.99
C MET A 166 -1.68 4.54 -4.50
N THR A 167 -0.68 5.30 -4.96
CA THR A 167 -0.46 5.56 -6.38
C THR A 167 -0.16 4.28 -7.14
N GLY A 168 0.60 3.35 -6.58
CA GLY A 168 0.88 2.04 -7.19
C GLY A 168 -0.39 1.21 -7.39
N PHE A 169 -1.26 1.11 -6.39
CA PHE A 169 -2.55 0.42 -6.53
C PHE A 169 -3.48 1.14 -7.51
N LEU A 170 -3.46 2.47 -7.53
CA LEU A 170 -4.25 3.25 -8.48
C LEU A 170 -3.73 3.12 -9.89
N ALA A 171 -2.41 3.00 -10.12
CA ALA A 171 -1.81 2.72 -11.42
C ALA A 171 -2.25 1.34 -11.96
N ALA A 172 -2.29 0.31 -11.12
CA ALA A 172 -2.84 -0.98 -11.51
C ALA A 172 -4.33 -0.87 -11.91
N THR A 173 -5.11 -0.11 -11.15
CA THR A 173 -6.53 0.18 -11.47
C THR A 173 -6.66 0.94 -12.78
N ALA A 174 -5.81 1.93 -13.03
CA ALA A 174 -5.80 2.73 -14.26
C ALA A 174 -5.50 1.86 -15.49
N ILE A 175 -4.52 0.94 -15.40
CA ILE A 175 -4.22 -0.01 -16.46
C ILE A 175 -5.46 -0.87 -16.78
N LEU A 176 -6.12 -1.42 -15.77
CA LEU A 176 -7.29 -2.27 -15.96
C LEU A 176 -8.49 -1.49 -16.51
N ALA A 177 -8.68 -0.23 -16.09
CA ALA A 177 -9.71 0.64 -16.64
C ALA A 177 -9.45 1.00 -18.10
N ALA A 178 -8.20 1.33 -18.45
CA ALA A 178 -7.80 1.63 -19.82
C ALA A 178 -7.88 0.38 -20.73
N GLU A 179 -7.52 -0.78 -20.19
CA GLU A 179 -7.63 -2.06 -20.92
C GLU A 179 -9.09 -2.44 -21.17
N ARG A 180 -9.97 -2.25 -20.17
CA ARG A 180 -11.41 -2.40 -20.37
C ARG A 180 -11.94 -1.44 -21.45
N HIS A 181 -11.52 -0.17 -21.45
CA HIS A 181 -11.88 0.79 -22.48
C HIS A 181 -11.42 0.29 -23.86
N ARG A 182 -10.15 -0.11 -23.98
CA ARG A 182 -9.58 -0.64 -25.23
C ARG A 182 -10.36 -1.86 -25.76
N ARG A 183 -10.76 -2.77 -24.90
CA ARG A 183 -11.60 -3.92 -25.31
C ARG A 183 -12.96 -3.53 -25.88
N LEU A 184 -13.53 -2.43 -25.39
CA LEU A 184 -14.85 -1.96 -25.85
C LEU A 184 -14.79 -1.10 -27.10
N THR A 185 -13.73 -0.34 -27.30
CA THR A 185 -13.62 0.69 -28.33
C THR A 185 -12.56 0.40 -29.40
N GLY A 186 -11.60 -0.46 -29.09
CA GLY A 186 -10.37 -0.64 -29.88
C GLY A 186 -9.31 0.43 -29.63
N GLU A 187 -9.56 1.41 -28.76
CA GLU A 187 -8.70 2.57 -28.57
C GLU A 187 -7.89 2.47 -27.26
N GLY A 188 -6.56 2.59 -27.37
CA GLY A 188 -5.68 2.82 -26.23
C GLY A 188 -5.63 4.30 -25.81
N GLN A 189 -4.91 4.59 -24.73
CA GLN A 189 -4.81 5.96 -24.21
C GLN A 189 -3.58 6.19 -23.33
N LEU A 190 -3.19 7.46 -23.22
CA LEU A 190 -2.30 7.94 -22.18
C LEU A 190 -3.09 8.16 -20.89
N VAL A 191 -2.56 7.68 -19.79
CA VAL A 191 -3.06 7.97 -18.42
C VAL A 191 -1.93 8.60 -17.64
N GLU A 192 -2.17 9.81 -17.16
CA GLU A 192 -1.25 10.55 -16.30
C GLU A 192 -1.75 10.51 -14.86
N LEU A 193 -0.86 10.18 -13.93
CA LEU A 193 -1.16 10.03 -12.52
C LEU A 193 -0.05 10.66 -11.69
N SER A 194 -0.39 11.64 -10.82
CA SER A 194 0.61 12.25 -9.94
C SER A 194 0.41 11.86 -8.47
N LEU A 195 1.54 11.69 -7.74
CA LEU A 195 1.50 11.42 -6.30
C LEU A 195 0.77 12.53 -5.55
N ALA A 196 1.02 13.79 -5.91
CA ALA A 196 0.40 14.95 -5.28
C ALA A 196 -1.13 14.94 -5.43
N ASP A 197 -1.64 14.60 -6.63
CA ASP A 197 -3.09 14.52 -6.86
C ASP A 197 -3.73 13.35 -6.10
N VAL A 198 -3.06 12.20 -6.03
CA VAL A 198 -3.53 11.07 -5.22
C VAL A 198 -3.64 11.48 -3.75
N GLY A 199 -2.60 12.10 -3.22
CA GLY A 199 -2.60 12.59 -1.85
C GLY A 199 -3.69 13.63 -1.58
N LEU A 200 -3.84 14.61 -2.48
CA LEU A 200 -4.86 15.64 -2.38
C LEU A 200 -6.29 15.06 -2.45
N ALA A 201 -6.51 14.12 -3.36
CA ALA A 201 -7.80 13.45 -3.49
C ALA A 201 -8.17 12.68 -2.21
N VAL A 202 -7.24 11.93 -1.63
CA VAL A 202 -7.44 11.22 -0.36
C VAL A 202 -7.73 12.20 0.78
N THR A 203 -6.97 13.29 0.88
CA THR A 203 -7.18 14.35 1.88
C THR A 203 -8.59 14.94 1.77
N GLY A 204 -9.04 15.20 0.53
CA GLY A 204 -10.40 15.69 0.26
C GLY A 204 -11.50 14.67 0.58
N HIS A 205 -11.34 13.42 0.14
CA HIS A 205 -12.32 12.35 0.38
C HIS A 205 -12.49 12.00 1.86
N LEU A 206 -11.45 12.15 2.67
CA LEU A 206 -11.51 11.95 4.12
C LEU A 206 -12.06 13.18 4.88
N GLY A 207 -12.42 14.25 4.17
CA GLY A 207 -13.07 15.44 4.74
C GLY A 207 -12.11 16.46 5.37
N PHE A 208 -10.79 16.23 5.38
CA PHE A 208 -9.83 17.14 6.02
C PHE A 208 -9.80 18.54 5.41
N ILE A 209 -9.97 18.65 4.08
CA ILE A 209 -10.05 19.94 3.41
C ILE A 209 -11.36 20.65 3.77
N GLY A 210 -12.48 19.91 3.79
CA GLY A 210 -13.79 20.46 4.17
C GLY A 210 -13.78 20.96 5.61
N GLU A 211 -13.25 20.16 6.54
CA GLU A 211 -13.09 20.56 7.94
C GLU A 211 -12.25 21.84 8.06
N ALA A 212 -11.07 21.86 7.42
CA ALA A 212 -10.18 23.03 7.49
C ALA A 212 -10.76 24.34 6.92
N VAL A 213 -11.77 24.22 6.03
CA VAL A 213 -12.43 25.40 5.43
C VAL A 213 -13.68 25.84 6.23
N LEU A 214 -14.37 24.87 6.84
CA LEU A 214 -15.68 25.11 7.47
C LEU A 214 -15.59 25.33 8.99
N GLU A 215 -14.52 24.84 9.64
CA GLU A 215 -14.32 25.00 11.07
C GLU A 215 -13.30 26.10 11.34
N ASP A 216 -13.53 26.91 12.37
CA ASP A 216 -12.66 28.04 12.74
C ASP A 216 -11.34 27.57 13.37
N GLU A 217 -11.35 26.42 14.03
CA GLU A 217 -10.20 25.88 14.74
C GLU A 217 -9.55 24.75 13.91
N PRO A 218 -8.22 24.76 13.73
CA PRO A 218 -7.53 23.68 13.05
C PRO A 218 -7.61 22.39 13.86
N ARG A 219 -7.69 21.25 13.17
CA ARG A 219 -7.62 19.94 13.80
C ARG A 219 -6.34 19.80 14.63
N GLY A 220 -6.50 19.48 15.91
CA GLY A 220 -5.38 19.22 16.79
C GLY A 220 -4.73 17.87 16.58
N ARG A 221 -3.63 17.66 17.28
CA ARG A 221 -2.94 16.37 17.40
C ARG A 221 -3.46 15.65 18.64
N PHE A 222 -3.80 14.37 18.52
CA PHE A 222 -4.45 13.60 19.58
C PHE A 222 -3.72 12.30 19.92
N GLY A 223 -2.44 12.20 19.62
CA GLY A 223 -1.65 11.00 19.91
C GLY A 223 -2.24 9.76 19.26
N ASN A 224 -2.45 8.72 20.06
CA ASN A 224 -3.06 7.47 19.62
C ASN A 224 -4.59 7.45 19.78
N HIS A 225 -5.22 8.56 20.15
CA HIS A 225 -6.68 8.64 20.14
C HIS A 225 -7.25 8.61 18.72
N VAL A 226 -8.33 7.87 18.54
CA VAL A 226 -9.09 7.88 17.29
C VAL A 226 -10.07 9.04 17.31
N PHE A 227 -9.81 10.05 16.51
CA PHE A 227 -10.61 11.29 16.45
C PHE A 227 -12.10 11.03 16.18
N GLY A 228 -12.96 11.71 16.91
CA GLY A 228 -14.41 11.68 16.75
C GLY A 228 -15.13 10.47 17.38
N THR A 229 -14.37 9.51 17.97
CA THR A 229 -14.94 8.31 18.59
C THR A 229 -14.10 7.86 19.79
N PHE A 230 -14.27 6.60 20.23
CA PHE A 230 -13.40 6.01 21.23
C PHE A 230 -12.40 5.05 20.60
N GLY A 231 -11.14 5.30 20.85
CA GLY A 231 -10.03 4.40 20.52
C GLY A 231 -8.73 4.98 21.07
N ARG A 232 -7.95 4.13 21.77
CA ARG A 232 -6.63 4.48 22.30
C ARG A 232 -5.82 3.21 22.59
N ASP A 233 -4.55 3.39 22.81
CA ASP A 233 -3.64 2.34 23.27
C ASP A 233 -3.53 2.29 24.81
N PHE A 234 -3.26 1.08 25.31
CA PHE A 234 -3.14 0.77 26.74
C PHE A 234 -1.96 -0.18 26.98
N ILE A 235 -1.41 -0.14 28.20
CA ILE A 235 -0.33 -1.04 28.63
C ILE A 235 -0.92 -2.11 29.55
N THR A 236 -0.74 -3.37 29.20
CA THR A 236 -1.14 -4.52 30.01
C THR A 236 -0.15 -4.78 31.16
N ARG A 237 -0.54 -5.61 32.13
CA ARG A 237 0.30 -6.00 33.29
C ARG A 237 1.66 -6.58 32.90
N ASP A 238 1.70 -7.30 31.78
CA ASP A 238 2.92 -7.90 31.23
C ASP A 238 3.69 -6.97 30.27
N GLY A 239 3.38 -5.66 30.31
CA GLY A 239 4.11 -4.62 29.59
C GLY A 239 3.84 -4.59 28.08
N ARG A 240 2.83 -5.31 27.59
CA ARG A 240 2.43 -5.29 26.17
C ARG A 240 1.53 -4.09 25.91
N ARG A 241 1.74 -3.44 24.76
CA ARG A 241 0.87 -2.35 24.31
C ARG A 241 -0.22 -2.92 23.40
N VAL A 242 -1.47 -2.52 23.64
CA VAL A 242 -2.64 -2.92 22.86
C VAL A 242 -3.46 -1.70 22.47
N ILE A 243 -4.10 -1.70 21.31
CA ILE A 243 -5.12 -0.72 20.94
C ILE A 243 -6.50 -1.29 21.22
N ILE A 244 -7.42 -0.48 21.74
CA ILE A 244 -8.83 -0.84 21.99
C ILE A 244 -9.70 0.22 21.34
N LEU A 245 -10.72 -0.20 20.57
CA LEU A 245 -11.59 0.66 19.78
C LEU A 245 -13.07 0.34 20.01
N ALA A 246 -13.90 1.37 19.92
CA ALA A 246 -15.35 1.22 19.87
C ALA A 246 -15.96 2.30 18.97
N LEU A 247 -16.09 2.02 17.67
CA LEU A 247 -16.58 2.95 16.65
C LEU A 247 -18.10 3.03 16.62
N THR A 248 -18.77 1.88 16.76
CA THR A 248 -20.24 1.78 16.69
C THR A 248 -20.87 1.54 18.06
N PRO A 249 -22.18 1.81 18.24
CA PRO A 249 -22.89 1.48 19.47
C PRO A 249 -22.83 -0.01 19.86
N ARG A 250 -22.77 -0.91 18.87
CA ARG A 250 -22.63 -2.36 19.11
C ARG A 250 -21.25 -2.66 19.70
N GLN A 251 -20.19 -2.12 19.12
CA GLN A 251 -18.81 -2.33 19.59
C GLN A 251 -18.59 -1.74 21.00
N TRP A 252 -19.22 -0.59 21.28
CA TRP A 252 -19.23 -0.01 22.61
C TRP A 252 -19.87 -0.96 23.64
N ARG A 253 -21.05 -1.49 23.35
CA ARG A 253 -21.71 -2.49 24.22
C ARG A 253 -20.84 -3.73 24.43
N SER A 254 -20.22 -4.26 23.38
CA SER A 254 -19.27 -5.38 23.50
C SER A 254 -18.11 -5.07 24.44
N LEU A 255 -17.54 -3.86 24.35
CA LEU A 255 -16.46 -3.43 25.25
C LEU A 255 -16.93 -3.32 26.72
N VAL A 256 -18.10 -2.70 26.95
CA VAL A 256 -18.71 -2.57 28.29
C VAL A 256 -18.98 -3.93 28.90
N GLU A 257 -19.52 -4.88 28.12
CA GLU A 257 -19.82 -6.26 28.54
C GLU A 257 -18.52 -7.02 28.86
N ALA A 258 -17.54 -6.99 27.96
CA ALA A 258 -16.26 -7.69 28.13
C ALA A 258 -15.47 -7.21 29.37
N THR A 259 -15.58 -5.93 29.71
CA THR A 259 -14.92 -5.34 30.86
C THR A 259 -15.68 -5.49 32.16
N GLY A 260 -17.01 -5.71 32.10
CA GLY A 260 -17.90 -5.72 33.26
C GLY A 260 -18.11 -4.34 33.91
N LEU A 261 -17.67 -3.25 33.24
CA LEU A 261 -17.68 -1.88 33.78
C LEU A 261 -19.00 -1.12 33.51
N SER A 262 -20.12 -1.84 33.31
CA SER A 262 -21.41 -1.21 32.96
C SER A 262 -21.93 -0.24 34.01
N GLY A 263 -21.65 -0.48 35.28
CA GLY A 263 -22.00 0.41 36.39
C GLY A 263 -21.20 1.69 36.38
N GLU A 264 -19.89 1.55 36.24
CA GLU A 264 -18.91 2.64 36.19
C GLU A 264 -19.16 3.57 35.01
N PHE A 265 -19.39 3.02 33.83
CA PHE A 265 -19.71 3.81 32.64
C PHE A 265 -21.05 4.56 32.76
N ARG A 266 -22.11 3.95 33.32
CA ARG A 266 -23.36 4.66 33.58
C ARG A 266 -23.19 5.81 34.59
N ASN A 267 -22.41 5.60 35.64
CA ASN A 267 -22.10 6.66 36.60
C ASN A 267 -21.30 7.79 35.93
N LEU A 268 -20.39 7.43 35.01
CA LEU A 268 -19.60 8.40 34.25
C LEU A 268 -20.49 9.20 33.30
N GLU A 269 -21.39 8.54 32.55
CA GLU A 269 -22.39 9.20 31.69
C GLU A 269 -23.23 10.20 32.49
N ALA A 270 -23.74 9.80 33.66
CA ALA A 270 -24.53 10.68 34.52
C ALA A 270 -23.73 11.89 35.04
N ARG A 271 -22.48 11.67 35.40
CA ARG A 271 -21.57 12.73 35.89
C ARG A 271 -21.23 13.76 34.81
N LEU A 272 -21.00 13.30 33.58
CA LEU A 272 -20.58 14.15 32.46
C LEU A 272 -21.77 14.71 31.65
N GLY A 273 -22.99 14.22 31.84
CA GLY A 273 -24.12 14.55 30.99
C GLY A 273 -23.97 14.04 29.55
N LEU A 274 -23.26 12.93 29.36
CA LEU A 274 -22.99 12.32 28.06
C LEU A 274 -23.72 10.99 27.93
N TYR A 275 -23.86 10.52 26.69
CA TYR A 275 -24.45 9.23 26.38
C TYR A 275 -23.52 8.43 25.44
N PHE A 276 -22.77 7.48 25.98
CA PHE A 276 -21.69 6.80 25.28
C PHE A 276 -22.15 5.82 24.17
N ASN A 277 -23.46 5.65 23.99
CA ASN A 277 -23.95 5.02 22.77
C ASN A 277 -23.80 5.93 21.54
N ASN A 278 -23.59 7.25 21.74
CA ASN A 278 -23.22 8.23 20.72
C ASN A 278 -21.69 8.30 20.61
N GLU A 279 -21.13 8.26 19.39
CA GLU A 279 -19.69 8.26 19.18
C GLU A 279 -19.02 9.59 19.56
N GLY A 280 -19.68 10.72 19.24
CA GLY A 280 -19.19 12.04 19.61
C GLY A 280 -19.12 12.24 21.12
N ASP A 281 -20.04 11.60 21.88
CA ASP A 281 -20.01 11.64 23.34
C ASP A 281 -18.89 10.78 23.92
N ARG A 282 -18.56 9.64 23.27
CA ARG A 282 -17.35 8.87 23.61
C ARG A 282 -16.10 9.67 23.36
N TRP A 283 -16.06 10.44 22.27
CA TRP A 283 -14.94 11.35 22.02
C TRP A 283 -14.81 12.45 23.09
N ARG A 284 -15.91 13.09 23.48
CA ARG A 284 -15.92 14.12 24.52
C ARG A 284 -15.51 13.57 25.90
N GLY A 285 -15.97 12.38 26.24
CA GLY A 285 -15.63 11.69 27.50
C GLY A 285 -14.40 10.81 27.43
N ARG A 286 -13.59 10.89 26.35
CA ARG A 286 -12.51 9.94 26.08
C ARG A 286 -11.47 9.81 27.19
N GLN A 287 -11.13 10.91 27.87
CA GLN A 287 -10.14 10.88 28.94
C GLN A 287 -10.64 10.06 30.14
N ASP A 288 -11.86 10.34 30.61
CA ASP A 288 -12.46 9.61 31.71
C ASP A 288 -12.71 8.13 31.38
N ILE A 289 -13.12 7.83 30.12
CA ILE A 289 -13.24 6.44 29.62
C ILE A 289 -11.87 5.75 29.68
N CYS A 290 -10.82 6.44 29.26
CA CYS A 290 -9.46 5.89 29.31
C CYS A 290 -8.99 5.58 30.71
N GLU A 291 -9.27 6.44 31.70
CA GLU A 291 -8.92 6.20 33.11
C GLU A 291 -9.52 4.89 33.64
N LEU A 292 -10.81 4.67 33.37
CA LEU A 292 -11.48 3.43 33.77
C LEU A 292 -10.89 2.19 33.08
N LEU A 293 -10.63 2.29 31.78
CA LEU A 293 -10.07 1.19 31.01
C LEU A 293 -8.60 0.93 31.35
N GLU A 294 -7.82 1.95 31.65
CA GLU A 294 -6.43 1.81 32.06
C GLU A 294 -6.33 1.03 33.39
N ALA A 295 -7.18 1.35 34.35
CA ALA A 295 -7.27 0.60 35.60
C ALA A 295 -7.66 -0.87 35.35
N TRP A 296 -8.58 -1.13 34.41
CA TRP A 296 -9.01 -2.48 34.05
C TRP A 296 -7.93 -3.26 33.31
N VAL A 297 -7.24 -2.64 32.34
CA VAL A 297 -6.22 -3.27 31.47
C VAL A 297 -4.92 -3.53 32.24
N SER A 298 -4.45 -2.58 33.06
CA SER A 298 -3.14 -2.64 33.73
C SER A 298 -2.98 -3.83 34.69
N VAL A 299 -4.05 -4.43 35.14
CA VAL A 299 -4.02 -5.61 36.02
C VAL A 299 -4.15 -6.94 35.26
N ARG A 300 -4.24 -6.90 33.94
CA ARG A 300 -4.45 -8.07 33.06
C ARG A 300 -3.29 -8.29 32.11
N THR A 301 -2.96 -9.56 31.83
CA THR A 301 -2.01 -9.90 30.76
C THR A 301 -2.70 -9.80 29.39
N VAL A 302 -1.91 -9.64 28.33
CA VAL A 302 -2.47 -9.65 26.95
C VAL A 302 -3.24 -10.94 26.67
N GLY A 303 -2.78 -12.09 27.17
CA GLY A 303 -3.48 -13.37 26.98
C GLY A 303 -4.85 -13.44 27.67
N SER A 304 -4.98 -12.89 28.90
CA SER A 304 -6.28 -12.83 29.57
C SER A 304 -7.21 -11.80 28.94
N LEU A 305 -6.67 -10.70 28.45
CA LEU A 305 -7.42 -9.66 27.74
C LEU A 305 -7.93 -10.18 26.40
N SER A 306 -7.08 -10.86 25.62
CA SER A 306 -7.48 -11.41 24.32
C SER A 306 -8.64 -12.39 24.44
N ALA A 307 -8.59 -13.31 25.44
CA ALA A 307 -9.65 -14.28 25.65
C ALA A 307 -11.01 -13.61 25.92
N ALA A 308 -11.05 -12.54 26.73
CA ALA A 308 -12.26 -11.79 27.03
C ALA A 308 -12.77 -11.00 25.83
N PHE A 309 -11.87 -10.33 25.11
CA PHE A 309 -12.21 -9.45 24.00
C PHE A 309 -12.64 -10.22 22.75
N ASP A 310 -11.93 -11.31 22.42
CA ASP A 310 -12.26 -12.16 21.28
C ASP A 310 -13.65 -12.81 21.47
N ALA A 311 -13.95 -13.29 22.70
CA ALA A 311 -15.24 -13.88 23.01
C ALA A 311 -16.42 -12.90 22.88
N ALA A 312 -16.20 -11.62 23.21
CA ALA A 312 -17.22 -10.57 23.14
C ALA A 312 -17.23 -9.79 21.80
N GLY A 313 -16.27 -10.06 20.91
CA GLY A 313 -16.14 -9.34 19.63
C GLY A 313 -15.74 -7.87 19.78
N VAL A 314 -14.91 -7.56 20.79
CA VAL A 314 -14.32 -6.24 20.97
C VAL A 314 -13.27 -5.99 19.88
N LEU A 315 -13.23 -4.78 19.35
CA LEU A 315 -12.14 -4.40 18.44
C LEU A 315 -10.89 -4.04 19.23
N TRP A 316 -9.89 -4.87 19.13
CA TRP A 316 -8.60 -4.68 19.76
C TRP A 316 -7.46 -5.28 18.93
N GLY A 317 -6.24 -4.89 19.21
CA GLY A 317 -5.05 -5.51 18.60
C GLY A 317 -3.79 -5.19 19.39
N PRO A 318 -2.81 -6.12 19.43
CA PRO A 318 -1.51 -5.85 20.00
C PRO A 318 -0.67 -5.00 19.06
N TYR A 319 0.13 -4.08 19.61
CA TYR A 319 1.22 -3.49 18.85
C TYR A 319 2.34 -4.51 18.71
N GLN A 320 2.86 -4.63 17.50
CA GLN A 320 3.93 -5.57 17.16
C GLN A 320 5.06 -4.87 16.42
N THR A 321 6.28 -5.26 16.70
CA THR A 321 7.43 -4.95 15.85
C THR A 321 7.38 -5.80 14.58
N PHE A 322 8.10 -5.43 13.53
CA PHE A 322 8.22 -6.26 12.32
C PHE A 322 8.79 -7.65 12.61
N LYS A 323 9.67 -7.77 13.62
CA LYS A 323 10.22 -9.06 14.05
C LYS A 323 9.16 -9.94 14.71
N GLU A 324 8.30 -9.36 15.55
CA GLU A 324 7.18 -10.07 16.16
C GLU A 324 6.13 -10.46 15.13
N LEU A 325 5.77 -9.56 14.19
CA LEU A 325 4.88 -9.86 13.09
C LEU A 325 5.38 -11.04 12.25
N ALA A 326 6.66 -11.07 11.92
CA ALA A 326 7.26 -12.16 11.14
C ALA A 326 7.27 -13.49 11.90
N ALA A 327 7.31 -13.46 13.23
CA ALA A 327 7.28 -14.64 14.10
C ALA A 327 5.85 -15.06 14.52
N ASP A 328 4.83 -14.25 14.23
CA ASP A 328 3.45 -14.52 14.62
C ASP A 328 2.90 -15.75 13.86
N PRO A 329 2.43 -16.80 14.55
CA PRO A 329 1.82 -17.95 13.88
C PRO A 329 0.64 -17.58 12.95
N ARG A 330 -0.08 -16.51 13.22
CA ARG A 330 -1.16 -16.00 12.36
C ARG A 330 -0.64 -15.49 11.02
N THR A 331 0.57 -14.92 10.99
CA THR A 331 1.23 -14.50 9.75
C THR A 331 1.60 -15.70 8.89
N SER A 332 2.22 -16.72 9.47
CA SER A 332 2.62 -17.94 8.73
C SER A 332 1.43 -18.83 8.34
N ALA A 333 0.34 -18.79 9.10
CA ALA A 333 -0.90 -19.51 8.78
C ALA A 333 -1.77 -18.77 7.74
N ASN A 334 -1.47 -17.52 7.42
CA ASN A 334 -2.24 -16.74 6.44
C ASN A 334 -1.92 -17.23 5.02
N PRO A 335 -2.92 -17.70 4.23
CA PRO A 335 -2.70 -18.17 2.86
C PRO A 335 -2.12 -17.10 1.91
N LEU A 336 -2.16 -15.84 2.29
CA LEU A 336 -1.51 -14.75 1.57
C LEU A 336 0.01 -14.91 1.52
N VAL A 337 0.60 -15.55 2.54
CA VAL A 337 2.04 -15.60 2.76
C VAL A 337 2.55 -17.01 2.55
N ALA A 338 3.62 -17.15 1.77
CA ALA A 338 4.34 -18.41 1.63
C ALA A 338 5.84 -18.22 1.87
N ALA A 339 6.51 -19.27 2.33
CA ALA A 339 7.97 -19.31 2.36
C ALA A 339 8.48 -19.47 0.92
N VAL A 340 9.12 -18.43 0.39
CA VAL A 340 9.65 -18.40 -0.97
C VAL A 340 11.16 -18.27 -0.93
N GLU A 341 11.87 -19.11 -1.71
CA GLU A 341 13.30 -19.01 -1.90
C GLU A 341 13.62 -17.92 -2.92
N HIS A 342 14.29 -16.86 -2.47
CA HIS A 342 14.78 -15.77 -3.31
C HIS A 342 16.25 -15.95 -3.62
N PRO A 343 16.69 -15.84 -4.90
CA PRO A 343 18.08 -15.96 -5.27
C PRO A 343 18.95 -14.97 -4.49
N ASP A 344 20.04 -15.49 -3.92
CA ASP A 344 21.05 -14.74 -3.16
C ASP A 344 20.54 -14.08 -1.84
N LEU A 345 19.25 -14.17 -1.54
CA LEU A 345 18.63 -13.67 -0.30
C LEU A 345 18.28 -14.80 0.68
N GLY A 346 17.97 -16.00 0.16
CA GLY A 346 17.49 -17.11 0.94
C GLY A 346 15.96 -17.17 1.02
N THR A 347 15.45 -18.04 1.90
CA THR A 347 14.01 -18.27 2.05
C THR A 347 13.42 -17.38 3.14
N TYR A 348 12.37 -16.63 2.78
CA TYR A 348 11.61 -15.83 3.75
C TYR A 348 10.12 -15.73 3.37
N PRO A 349 9.24 -15.36 4.33
CA PRO A 349 7.82 -15.15 4.06
C PRO A 349 7.59 -14.07 3.01
N THR A 350 6.95 -14.43 1.89
CA THR A 350 6.65 -13.53 0.78
C THR A 350 5.14 -13.46 0.59
N ALA A 351 4.58 -12.26 0.52
CA ALA A 351 3.16 -12.07 0.30
C ALA A 351 2.81 -12.19 -1.19
N GLY A 352 1.69 -12.84 -1.47
CA GLY A 352 1.03 -12.84 -2.77
C GLY A 352 0.02 -11.70 -2.93
N SER A 353 -0.93 -11.86 -3.85
CA SER A 353 -2.03 -10.90 -4.01
C SER A 353 -3.02 -11.01 -2.84
N PRO A 354 -3.41 -9.88 -2.21
CA PRO A 354 -4.45 -9.90 -1.18
C PRO A 354 -5.86 -10.08 -1.77
N LEU A 355 -6.01 -10.00 -3.09
CA LEU A 355 -7.28 -10.16 -3.77
C LEU A 355 -7.64 -11.64 -3.93
N ARG A 356 -8.89 -11.97 -3.62
CA ARG A 356 -9.43 -13.33 -3.72
C ARG A 356 -10.60 -13.33 -4.70
N PHE A 357 -10.43 -14.04 -5.81
CA PHE A 357 -11.44 -14.18 -6.86
C PHE A 357 -12.13 -15.53 -6.70
N GLY A 358 -13.47 -15.54 -6.62
CA GLY A 358 -14.22 -16.78 -6.36
C GLY A 358 -14.25 -17.78 -7.52
N ALA A 359 -13.92 -17.33 -8.74
CA ALA A 359 -13.96 -18.15 -9.96
C ALA A 359 -12.57 -18.46 -10.54
N THR A 360 -11.49 -18.03 -9.90
CA THR A 360 -10.13 -18.20 -10.42
C THR A 360 -9.20 -18.60 -9.28
N GLU A 361 -8.39 -19.62 -9.52
CA GLU A 361 -7.37 -20.02 -8.55
C GLU A 361 -6.38 -18.87 -8.30
N PRO A 362 -5.99 -18.64 -7.04
CA PRO A 362 -5.04 -17.60 -6.71
C PRO A 362 -3.66 -17.93 -7.28
N VAL A 363 -2.97 -16.92 -7.76
CA VAL A 363 -1.55 -17.06 -8.14
C VAL A 363 -0.73 -17.19 -6.86
N PRO A 364 0.04 -18.28 -6.69
CA PRO A 364 0.85 -18.43 -5.50
C PRO A 364 1.93 -17.35 -5.43
N PRO A 365 2.39 -16.97 -4.22
CA PRO A 365 3.52 -16.06 -4.05
C PRO A 365 4.72 -16.52 -4.85
N ARG A 366 5.34 -15.63 -5.60
CA ARG A 366 6.50 -15.90 -6.42
C ARG A 366 7.71 -15.14 -5.91
N ARG A 367 8.90 -15.60 -6.24
CA ARG A 367 10.13 -14.87 -5.95
C ARG A 367 10.31 -13.67 -6.87
N ALA A 368 11.14 -12.73 -6.43
CA ALA A 368 11.70 -11.74 -7.35
C ALA A 368 12.72 -12.39 -8.30
N PRO A 369 12.85 -11.90 -9.54
CA PRO A 369 13.92 -12.34 -10.45
C PRO A 369 15.29 -11.82 -9.99
N LYS A 370 16.37 -12.40 -10.52
CA LYS A 370 17.66 -11.70 -10.57
C LYS A 370 17.60 -10.61 -11.64
N LEU A 371 18.41 -9.58 -11.48
CA LEU A 371 18.53 -8.53 -12.50
C LEU A 371 18.92 -9.15 -13.85
N GLY A 372 18.13 -8.89 -14.89
CA GLY A 372 18.35 -9.40 -16.24
C GLY A 372 18.14 -10.90 -16.43
N GLU A 373 17.57 -11.60 -15.46
CA GLU A 373 17.41 -13.07 -15.50
C GLU A 373 16.71 -13.57 -16.76
N HIS A 374 15.79 -12.79 -17.32
CA HIS A 374 14.96 -13.18 -18.45
C HIS A 374 15.33 -12.48 -19.76
N THR A 375 16.51 -11.81 -19.80
CA THR A 375 16.91 -11.00 -20.97
C THR A 375 16.90 -11.83 -22.26
N ASP A 376 17.66 -12.93 -22.29
CA ASP A 376 17.77 -13.76 -23.50
C ASP A 376 16.45 -14.47 -23.87
N GLU A 377 15.65 -14.80 -22.87
CA GLU A 377 14.34 -15.40 -23.06
C GLU A 377 13.39 -14.41 -23.75
N VAL A 378 13.27 -13.19 -23.22
CA VAL A 378 12.39 -12.15 -23.74
C VAL A 378 12.84 -11.66 -25.10
N LEU A 379 14.15 -11.45 -25.30
CA LEU A 379 14.67 -11.04 -26.61
C LEU A 379 14.37 -12.07 -27.71
N ARG A 380 14.48 -13.36 -27.41
CA ARG A 380 14.12 -14.42 -28.36
C ARG A 380 12.62 -14.54 -28.58
N GLU A 381 11.83 -14.41 -27.53
CA GLU A 381 10.36 -14.49 -27.59
C GLU A 381 9.77 -13.42 -28.53
N PHE A 382 10.37 -12.23 -28.57
CA PHE A 382 9.89 -11.08 -29.34
C PHE A 382 10.75 -10.73 -30.56
N ASP A 383 11.71 -11.56 -30.95
CA ASP A 383 12.62 -11.35 -32.09
C ASP A 383 13.37 -9.99 -32.03
N LEU A 384 14.00 -9.65 -30.89
CA LEU A 384 14.63 -8.35 -30.59
C LEU A 384 16.17 -8.39 -30.58
#